data_31c1d657bbd5ec55221f3a2a9cb617f2
#
_entry.id   31c1d657bbd5ec55221f3a2a9cb617f2
#
_cell.length_a   1.000
_cell.length_b   1.000
_cell.length_c   1.000
_cell.angle_alpha   90.00
_cell.angle_beta   90.00
_cell.angle_gamma   90.00
#
_symmetry.space_group_name_H-M   'P 1'
#
loop_
_entity.id
_entity.type
_entity.pdbx_description
1 polymer ?
#
loop_
_entity_poly.entity_id
_entity_poly.type
_entity_poly.pdbx_seq_one_letter_code
_entity_poly.pdbx_strand_id
1 'polypeptide(L)'
;MMPTLLYEIEHGRNNGIIIAGTDEAGRGPLAGPVVAAAVIIPQNFPQSLAKAINDSKQLSEKKRDVLFPQIMECCITGIAECTAQEIDRINILQASLLAMKRAVARLCSPPLEGGVKGGVITPNILLVDGNKSPNIPNMKNIPIVKGDSKSLSIAAASILAKVTRDRLMKQLHEAFPHYGWDHNAGYPTQEHIAALTVHGITPHHRQSFAPVKAHILSVQNS
;
A
#
# COMPACT_ATOMS: atom_id res chain seq x y z
N MET A 1 -8.81 18.73 -0.99
CA MET A 1 -7.60 19.54 -0.66
C MET A 1 -6.44 18.77 -1.25
N MET A 2 -5.45 19.45 -1.82
CA MET A 2 -4.25 18.75 -2.33
C MET A 2 -3.28 18.50 -1.17
N PRO A 3 -2.60 17.34 -1.13
CA PRO A 3 -1.59 17.06 -0.12
C PRO A 3 -0.41 18.02 -0.26
N THR A 4 0.17 18.39 0.86
CA THR A 4 1.31 19.32 0.94
C THR A 4 2.37 18.79 1.89
N LEU A 5 3.52 19.47 1.97
CA LEU A 5 4.58 19.16 2.96
C LEU A 5 4.35 19.81 4.33
N LEU A 6 3.16 20.36 4.61
CA LEU A 6 2.91 21.05 5.88
C LEU A 6 3.11 20.13 7.09
N TYR A 7 2.60 18.92 7.05
CA TYR A 7 2.79 17.95 8.14
C TYR A 7 4.26 17.60 8.34
N GLU A 8 5.01 17.42 7.26
CA GLU A 8 6.44 17.14 7.31
C GLU A 8 7.22 18.35 7.87
N ILE A 9 6.85 19.57 7.48
CA ILE A 9 7.46 20.81 7.97
C ILE A 9 7.16 21.04 9.45
N GLU A 10 5.91 20.89 9.88
CA GLU A 10 5.47 21.00 11.27
C GLU A 10 6.20 20.02 12.20
N HIS A 11 6.62 18.88 11.67
CA HIS A 11 7.33 17.85 12.41
C HIS A 11 8.87 17.92 12.25
N GLY A 12 9.39 19.03 11.70
CA GLY A 12 10.81 19.35 11.74
C GLY A 12 11.61 18.97 10.49
N ARG A 13 10.94 18.68 9.36
CA ARG A 13 11.63 18.41 8.08
C ARG A 13 12.70 19.46 7.75
N ASN A 14 12.40 20.74 7.96
CA ASN A 14 13.32 21.83 7.68
C ASN A 14 14.49 21.92 8.70
N ASN A 15 14.38 21.20 9.81
CA ASN A 15 15.41 21.15 10.87
C ASN A 15 16.19 19.81 10.83
N GLY A 16 16.21 19.12 9.70
CA GLY A 16 16.96 17.90 9.51
C GLY A 16 16.30 16.63 10.06
N ILE A 17 15.07 16.70 10.58
CA ILE A 17 14.30 15.51 11.00
C ILE A 17 13.88 14.72 9.76
N ILE A 18 14.22 13.44 9.74
CA ILE A 18 13.85 12.53 8.63
C ILE A 18 12.45 12.00 8.89
N ILE A 19 11.55 12.28 7.95
CA ILE A 19 10.12 11.94 8.06
C ILE A 19 9.73 11.05 6.89
N ALA A 20 9.11 9.92 7.19
CA ALA A 20 8.49 9.04 6.19
C ALA A 20 6.96 9.12 6.29
N GLY A 21 6.28 9.03 5.15
CA GLY A 21 4.84 8.76 5.08
C GLY A 21 4.59 7.31 4.68
N THR A 22 3.53 6.70 5.20
CA THR A 22 3.12 5.33 4.83
C THR A 22 1.62 5.22 4.63
N ASP A 23 1.23 4.39 3.66
CA ASP A 23 -0.15 4.05 3.35
C ASP A 23 -0.24 2.62 2.82
N GLU A 24 -1.46 2.03 2.80
CA GLU A 24 -1.73 0.70 2.28
C GLU A 24 -2.81 0.68 1.19
N ALA A 25 -2.76 -0.32 0.34
CA ALA A 25 -3.80 -0.66 -0.64
C ALA A 25 -4.25 -2.11 -0.52
N GLY A 26 -5.55 -2.36 -0.70
CA GLY A 26 -6.07 -3.72 -0.75
C GLY A 26 -6.65 -4.25 0.55
N ARG A 27 -7.24 -3.44 1.41
CA ARG A 27 -7.90 -3.93 2.64
C ARG A 27 -9.24 -4.61 2.38
N GLY A 28 -10.06 -4.07 1.47
CA GLY A 28 -11.41 -4.56 1.21
C GLY A 28 -11.57 -5.76 0.26
N PRO A 29 -10.66 -6.04 -0.67
CA PRO A 29 -10.77 -7.16 -1.60
C PRO A 29 -10.87 -8.53 -0.93
N LEU A 30 -11.54 -9.47 -1.60
CA LEU A 30 -11.66 -10.89 -1.21
C LEU A 30 -10.44 -11.71 -1.57
N ALA A 31 -9.61 -11.21 -2.48
CA ALA A 31 -8.43 -11.91 -2.97
C ALA A 31 -7.21 -10.98 -3.09
N GLY A 32 -6.03 -11.59 -3.07
CA GLY A 32 -4.74 -10.94 -3.21
C GLY A 32 -4.20 -10.33 -1.92
N PRO A 33 -2.96 -9.82 -1.96
CA PRO A 33 -2.28 -9.26 -0.80
C PRO A 33 -2.85 -7.90 -0.38
N VAL A 34 -2.54 -7.48 0.84
CA VAL A 34 -2.48 -6.07 1.22
C VAL A 34 -1.06 -5.58 0.98
N VAL A 35 -0.91 -4.47 0.28
CA VAL A 35 0.38 -3.86 -0.05
C VAL A 35 0.50 -2.53 0.66
N ALA A 36 1.64 -2.27 1.29
CA ALA A 36 1.96 -0.97 1.87
C ALA A 36 3.22 -0.39 1.25
N ALA A 37 3.31 0.93 1.23
CA ALA A 37 4.51 1.63 0.86
C ALA A 37 4.90 2.64 1.95
N ALA A 38 6.19 2.96 1.99
CA ALA A 38 6.74 4.02 2.81
C ALA A 38 7.63 4.92 1.94
N VAL A 39 7.53 6.24 2.12
CA VAL A 39 8.20 7.22 1.28
C VAL A 39 8.82 8.33 2.13
N ILE A 40 10.11 8.61 1.89
CA ILE A 40 10.80 9.81 2.38
C ILE A 40 10.99 10.76 1.20
N ILE A 41 10.46 11.97 1.31
CA ILE A 41 10.60 13.01 0.30
C ILE A 41 11.88 13.82 0.59
N PRO A 42 12.87 13.85 -0.31
CA PRO A 42 14.10 14.60 -0.10
C PRO A 42 13.89 16.12 -0.14
N GLN A 43 14.87 16.90 0.34
CA GLN A 43 14.77 18.36 0.39
C GLN A 43 14.65 19.00 -1.00
N ASN A 44 15.34 18.45 -1.99
CA ASN A 44 15.38 18.92 -3.38
C ASN A 44 14.28 18.31 -4.26
N PHE A 45 13.15 17.87 -3.67
CA PHE A 45 12.05 17.24 -4.41
C PHE A 45 11.44 18.18 -5.44
N PRO A 46 11.23 17.74 -6.70
CA PRO A 46 10.70 18.60 -7.76
C PRO A 46 9.31 19.15 -7.45
N GLN A 47 9.15 20.47 -7.51
CA GLN A 47 7.85 21.12 -7.21
C GLN A 47 6.75 20.74 -8.22
N SER A 48 7.12 20.49 -9.48
CA SER A 48 6.18 19.99 -10.49
C SER A 48 5.58 18.63 -10.12
N LEU A 49 6.44 17.72 -9.62
CA LEU A 49 6.01 16.41 -9.15
C LEU A 49 5.17 16.51 -7.87
N ALA A 50 5.55 17.41 -6.94
CA ALA A 50 4.77 17.66 -5.73
C ALA A 50 3.33 18.11 -6.04
N LYS A 51 3.14 18.96 -7.07
CA LYS A 51 1.82 19.40 -7.51
C LYS A 51 1.02 18.32 -8.25
N ALA A 52 1.68 17.33 -8.83
CA ALA A 52 1.03 16.23 -9.56
C ALA A 52 0.55 15.10 -8.65
N ILE A 53 1.18 14.93 -7.49
CA ILE A 53 0.82 13.92 -6.49
C ILE A 53 -0.48 14.31 -5.80
N ASN A 54 -1.42 13.37 -5.69
CA ASN A 54 -2.69 13.50 -4.97
C ASN A 54 -3.08 12.13 -4.39
N ASP A 55 -4.14 12.07 -3.56
CA ASP A 55 -4.77 10.82 -3.14
C ASP A 55 -4.94 9.88 -4.34
N SER A 56 -4.43 8.67 -4.24
CA SER A 56 -4.37 7.71 -5.35
C SER A 56 -5.75 7.38 -5.94
N LYS A 57 -6.80 7.47 -5.12
CA LYS A 57 -8.19 7.21 -5.54
C LYS A 57 -8.77 8.36 -6.41
N GLN A 58 -8.21 9.56 -6.29
CA GLN A 58 -8.58 10.72 -7.10
C GLN A 58 -7.81 10.81 -8.43
N LEU A 59 -6.79 9.98 -8.60
CA LEU A 59 -6.00 9.91 -9.82
C LEU A 59 -6.50 8.78 -10.72
N SER A 60 -6.52 9.01 -12.03
CA SER A 60 -6.72 7.91 -12.99
C SER A 60 -5.56 6.92 -12.94
N GLU A 61 -5.79 5.67 -13.34
CA GLU A 61 -4.76 4.65 -13.44
C GLU A 61 -3.55 5.14 -14.26
N LYS A 62 -3.82 5.71 -15.44
CA LYS A 62 -2.78 6.28 -16.32
C LYS A 62 -1.91 7.34 -15.61
N LYS A 63 -2.53 8.21 -14.80
CA LYS A 63 -1.76 9.21 -14.03
C LYS A 63 -0.91 8.56 -12.94
N ARG A 64 -1.45 7.55 -12.24
CA ARG A 64 -0.68 6.81 -11.23
C ARG A 64 0.52 6.08 -11.86
N ASP A 65 0.34 5.45 -13.02
CA ASP A 65 1.42 4.77 -13.74
C ASP A 65 2.53 5.71 -14.20
N VAL A 66 2.21 6.96 -14.56
CA VAL A 66 3.20 8.00 -14.90
C VAL A 66 3.94 8.49 -13.64
N LEU A 67 3.24 8.65 -12.51
CA LEU A 67 3.84 9.15 -11.27
C LEU A 67 4.69 8.10 -10.56
N PHE A 68 4.35 6.82 -10.67
CA PHE A 68 5.04 5.73 -9.99
C PHE A 68 6.56 5.74 -10.22
N PRO A 69 7.09 5.67 -11.46
CA PRO A 69 8.52 5.67 -11.70
C PRO A 69 9.18 6.98 -11.23
N GLN A 70 8.51 8.13 -11.36
CA GLN A 70 9.05 9.41 -10.93
C GLN A 70 9.21 9.48 -9.41
N ILE A 71 8.24 8.93 -8.64
CA ILE A 71 8.35 8.84 -7.18
C ILE A 71 9.48 7.87 -6.79
N MET A 72 9.58 6.73 -7.46
CA MET A 72 10.64 5.75 -7.22
C MET A 72 12.04 6.31 -7.47
N GLU A 73 12.20 7.17 -8.48
CA GLU A 73 13.47 7.82 -8.83
C GLU A 73 13.82 8.98 -7.89
N CYS A 74 12.83 9.79 -7.51
CA CYS A 74 13.06 11.03 -6.76
C CYS A 74 13.01 10.86 -5.23
N CYS A 75 12.50 9.74 -4.72
CA CYS A 75 12.28 9.52 -3.28
C CYS A 75 13.02 8.28 -2.78
N ILE A 76 13.20 8.21 -1.46
CA ILE A 76 13.61 6.96 -0.81
C ILE A 76 12.34 6.20 -0.49
N THR A 77 12.22 4.98 -1.02
CA THR A 77 10.97 4.22 -1.00
C THR A 77 11.17 2.80 -0.48
N GLY A 78 10.15 2.28 0.19
CA GLY A 78 10.06 0.89 0.56
C GLY A 78 8.64 0.39 0.31
N ILE A 79 8.51 -0.78 -0.33
CA ILE A 79 7.21 -1.39 -0.65
C ILE A 79 7.22 -2.81 -0.12
N ALA A 80 6.15 -3.22 0.56
CA ALA A 80 6.01 -4.56 1.10
C ALA A 80 4.54 -5.00 1.13
N GLU A 81 4.34 -6.30 1.29
CA GLU A 81 3.01 -6.90 1.31
C GLU A 81 2.84 -7.90 2.45
N CYS A 82 1.56 -8.21 2.73
CA CYS A 82 1.15 -9.41 3.44
C CYS A 82 0.19 -10.21 2.55
N THR A 83 0.43 -11.52 2.46
CA THR A 83 -0.33 -12.45 1.61
C THR A 83 -1.75 -12.68 2.14
N ALA A 84 -2.61 -13.32 1.34
CA ALA A 84 -3.94 -13.73 1.76
C ALA A 84 -3.87 -14.66 3.00
N GLN A 85 -2.93 -15.59 3.04
CA GLN A 85 -2.73 -16.50 4.17
C GLN A 85 -2.29 -15.78 5.44
N GLU A 86 -1.44 -14.75 5.33
CA GLU A 86 -1.08 -13.91 6.49
C GLU A 86 -2.28 -13.10 6.98
N ILE A 87 -3.10 -12.56 6.06
CA ILE A 87 -4.34 -11.84 6.39
C ILE A 87 -5.29 -12.76 7.15
N ASP A 88 -5.49 -13.99 6.70
CA ASP A 88 -6.37 -14.97 7.36
C ASP A 88 -5.88 -15.32 8.77
N ARG A 89 -4.56 -15.38 8.98
CA ARG A 89 -3.96 -15.72 10.26
C ARG A 89 -4.04 -14.61 11.30
N ILE A 90 -3.82 -13.34 10.89
CA ILE A 90 -3.66 -12.22 11.84
C ILE A 90 -4.72 -11.12 11.70
N ASN A 91 -5.69 -11.28 10.83
CA ASN A 91 -6.70 -10.34 10.32
C ASN A 91 -6.13 -9.17 9.51
N ILE A 92 -7.03 -8.51 8.73
CA ILE A 92 -6.63 -7.46 7.79
C ILE A 92 -6.03 -6.22 8.45
N LEU A 93 -6.47 -5.85 9.66
CA LEU A 93 -5.89 -4.70 10.36
C LEU A 93 -4.43 -4.98 10.72
N GLN A 94 -4.16 -6.12 11.35
CA GLN A 94 -2.80 -6.49 11.74
C GLN A 94 -1.91 -6.73 10.52
N ALA A 95 -2.44 -7.30 9.44
CA ALA A 95 -1.72 -7.51 8.19
C ALA A 95 -1.37 -6.17 7.51
N SER A 96 -2.27 -5.18 7.51
CA SER A 96 -1.96 -3.82 7.02
C SER A 96 -0.82 -3.18 7.81
N LEU A 97 -0.89 -3.22 9.13
CA LEU A 97 0.16 -2.68 10.00
C LEU A 97 1.49 -3.42 9.85
N LEU A 98 1.45 -4.74 9.64
CA LEU A 98 2.65 -5.54 9.38
C LEU A 98 3.27 -5.20 8.01
N ALA A 99 2.45 -5.02 6.98
CA ALA A 99 2.91 -4.57 5.67
C ALA A 99 3.58 -3.19 5.75
N MET A 100 3.01 -2.24 6.52
CA MET A 100 3.64 -0.93 6.78
C MET A 100 4.99 -1.08 7.51
N LYS A 101 5.09 -1.93 8.54
CA LYS A 101 6.37 -2.21 9.22
C LYS A 101 7.42 -2.72 8.23
N ARG A 102 7.04 -3.68 7.39
CA ARG A 102 7.92 -4.24 6.36
C ARG A 102 8.33 -3.19 5.32
N ALA A 103 7.42 -2.31 4.90
CA ALA A 103 7.71 -1.22 3.98
C ALA A 103 8.72 -0.24 4.57
N VAL A 104 8.55 0.16 5.83
CA VAL A 104 9.51 1.02 6.55
C VAL A 104 10.86 0.33 6.73
N ALA A 105 10.89 -0.96 7.04
CA ALA A 105 12.14 -1.71 7.14
C ALA A 105 12.93 -1.72 5.82
N ARG A 106 12.25 -1.69 4.68
CA ARG A 106 12.87 -1.59 3.36
C ARG A 106 13.48 -0.22 3.05
N LEU A 107 13.00 0.87 3.67
CA LEU A 107 13.68 2.18 3.63
C LEU A 107 15.07 2.13 4.26
N CYS A 108 15.19 1.31 5.31
CA CYS A 108 16.39 1.19 6.13
C CYS A 108 17.38 0.12 5.62
N SER A 109 17.02 -0.62 4.57
CA SER A 109 17.87 -1.65 3.99
C SER A 109 18.74 -1.06 2.86
N PRO A 110 20.00 -1.48 2.71
CA PRO A 110 20.78 -1.11 1.53
C PRO A 110 20.07 -1.60 0.27
N PRO A 111 20.14 -0.86 -0.86
CA PRO A 111 19.54 -1.29 -2.10
C PRO A 111 20.13 -2.65 -2.50
N LEU A 112 19.26 -3.57 -2.92
CA LEU A 112 19.70 -4.78 -3.63
C LEU A 112 20.46 -4.33 -4.88
N GLU A 113 21.51 -5.07 -5.26
CA GLU A 113 22.45 -4.73 -6.33
C GLU A 113 21.77 -4.09 -7.54
N GLY A 114 22.16 -2.84 -7.89
CA GLY A 114 21.64 -2.09 -9.03
C GLY A 114 20.71 -0.90 -8.72
N GLY A 115 20.36 -0.65 -7.46
CA GLY A 115 19.51 0.48 -7.05
C GLY A 115 20.29 1.72 -6.63
N VAL A 116 19.60 2.88 -6.61
CA VAL A 116 20.12 4.20 -6.24
C VAL A 116 20.89 4.15 -4.92
N LYS A 117 22.05 4.81 -4.88
CA LYS A 117 22.92 4.98 -3.70
C LYS A 117 22.15 5.61 -2.52
N GLY A 118 21.50 4.80 -1.70
CA GLY A 118 20.92 5.21 -0.43
C GLY A 118 21.64 4.47 0.68
N GLY A 119 22.34 5.19 1.55
CA GLY A 119 22.76 4.63 2.84
C GLY A 119 21.52 4.22 3.64
N VAL A 120 21.70 3.37 4.66
CA VAL A 120 20.64 3.01 5.60
C VAL A 120 20.06 4.29 6.22
N ILE A 121 18.89 4.71 5.78
CA ILE A 121 18.22 5.92 6.31
C ILE A 121 17.07 5.48 7.19
N THR A 122 17.19 5.71 8.49
CA THR A 122 16.14 5.43 9.46
C THR A 122 15.32 6.71 9.71
N PRO A 123 14.02 6.73 9.43
CA PRO A 123 13.18 7.87 9.76
C PRO A 123 13.10 8.09 11.28
N ASN A 124 13.07 9.35 11.70
CA ASN A 124 12.78 9.73 13.10
C ASN A 124 11.27 9.69 13.37
N ILE A 125 10.48 10.04 12.35
CA ILE A 125 9.01 10.16 12.42
C ILE A 125 8.38 9.41 11.26
N LEU A 126 7.32 8.66 11.55
CA LEU A 126 6.45 8.01 10.57
C LEU A 126 5.07 8.66 10.62
N LEU A 127 4.66 9.30 9.54
CA LEU A 127 3.29 9.73 9.30
C LEU A 127 2.52 8.56 8.70
N VAL A 128 1.40 8.17 9.31
CA VAL A 128 0.64 6.96 8.93
C VAL A 128 -0.75 7.35 8.48
N ASP A 129 -1.20 6.88 7.32
CA ASP A 129 -2.60 7.06 6.94
C ASP A 129 -3.53 6.33 7.89
N GLY A 130 -4.67 6.98 8.23
CA GLY A 130 -5.69 6.39 9.09
C GLY A 130 -5.56 6.75 10.57
N ASN A 131 -6.18 5.93 11.42
CA ASN A 131 -6.27 6.14 12.88
C ASN A 131 -5.51 5.10 13.72
N LYS A 132 -4.77 4.22 13.08
CA LYS A 132 -3.95 3.17 13.73
C LYS A 132 -2.51 3.30 13.29
N SER A 133 -1.60 2.90 14.17
CA SER A 133 -0.16 2.98 13.93
C SER A 133 0.47 1.58 13.98
N PRO A 134 1.49 1.32 13.15
CA PRO A 134 2.27 0.09 13.23
C PRO A 134 3.14 0.00 14.50
N ASN A 135 3.29 1.08 15.26
CA ASN A 135 4.10 1.14 16.49
C ASN A 135 5.53 0.61 16.29
N ILE A 136 6.27 1.25 15.36
CA ILE A 136 7.67 0.89 15.11
C ILE A 136 8.53 1.45 16.26
N PRO A 137 9.34 0.61 16.94
CA PRO A 137 10.20 1.04 18.02
C PRO A 137 11.20 2.13 17.57
N ASN A 138 11.60 3.00 18.50
CA ASN A 138 12.56 4.09 18.28
C ASN A 138 12.17 5.09 17.18
N MET A 139 10.91 5.14 16.81
CA MET A 139 10.36 6.04 15.82
C MET A 139 9.05 6.64 16.36
N LYS A 140 8.86 7.97 16.24
CA LYS A 140 7.59 8.60 16.56
C LYS A 140 6.58 8.27 15.46
N ASN A 141 5.54 7.52 15.78
CA ASN A 141 4.50 7.13 14.84
C ASN A 141 3.27 8.04 15.02
N ILE A 142 2.83 8.71 13.96
CA ILE A 142 1.74 9.71 14.00
C ILE A 142 0.65 9.30 13.02
N PRO A 143 -0.47 8.75 13.50
CA PRO A 143 -1.62 8.45 12.65
C PRO A 143 -2.34 9.75 12.23
N ILE A 144 -2.69 9.86 10.96
CA ILE A 144 -3.35 11.01 10.36
C ILE A 144 -4.55 10.54 9.57
N VAL A 145 -5.75 10.80 10.06
CA VAL A 145 -6.99 10.44 9.37
C VAL A 145 -7.07 11.20 8.04
N LYS A 146 -7.26 10.47 6.94
CA LYS A 146 -7.18 10.96 5.55
C LYS A 146 -5.84 11.63 5.27
N GLY A 147 -4.75 10.98 5.70
CA GLY A 147 -3.39 11.48 5.56
C GLY A 147 -2.97 11.62 4.09
N ASP A 148 -3.45 10.72 3.24
CA ASP A 148 -3.27 10.73 1.78
C ASP A 148 -3.72 12.02 1.08
N SER A 149 -4.70 12.73 1.66
CA SER A 149 -5.18 14.03 1.19
C SER A 149 -4.51 15.24 1.87
N LYS A 150 -3.60 15.03 2.82
CA LYS A 150 -3.02 16.06 3.68
C LYS A 150 -1.48 16.12 3.60
N SER A 151 -0.82 14.97 3.71
CA SER A 151 0.64 14.81 3.72
C SER A 151 1.12 14.32 2.36
N LEU A 152 2.11 15.00 1.79
CA LEU A 152 2.66 14.65 0.49
C LEU A 152 3.39 13.29 0.51
N SER A 153 4.07 12.96 1.60
CA SER A 153 4.75 11.67 1.74
C SER A 153 3.76 10.50 1.86
N ILE A 154 2.62 10.68 2.54
CA ILE A 154 1.56 9.67 2.60
C ILE A 154 0.90 9.51 1.23
N ALA A 155 0.60 10.61 0.52
CA ALA A 155 0.02 10.57 -0.82
C ALA A 155 0.93 9.86 -1.83
N ALA A 156 2.24 10.10 -1.78
CA ALA A 156 3.21 9.38 -2.59
C ALA A 156 3.22 7.88 -2.26
N ALA A 157 3.17 7.51 -0.98
CA ALA A 157 3.06 6.12 -0.53
C ALA A 157 1.76 5.45 -1.02
N SER A 158 0.63 6.15 -0.96
CA SER A 158 -0.66 5.69 -1.48
C SER A 158 -0.58 5.31 -2.96
N ILE A 159 0.06 6.13 -3.79
CA ILE A 159 0.27 5.84 -5.22
C ILE A 159 1.11 4.58 -5.39
N LEU A 160 2.24 4.47 -4.68
CA LEU A 160 3.13 3.31 -4.79
C LEU A 160 2.45 2.02 -4.35
N ALA A 161 1.74 2.04 -3.23
CA ALA A 161 1.00 0.88 -2.74
C ALA A 161 -0.09 0.45 -3.73
N LYS A 162 -0.88 1.42 -4.26
CA LYS A 162 -1.97 1.15 -5.20
C LYS A 162 -1.47 0.58 -6.52
N VAL A 163 -0.47 1.20 -7.15
CA VAL A 163 0.07 0.72 -8.43
C VAL A 163 0.70 -0.66 -8.30
N THR A 164 1.49 -0.87 -7.24
CA THR A 164 2.12 -2.18 -6.99
C THR A 164 1.05 -3.25 -6.81
N ARG A 165 0.02 -2.99 -6.02
CA ARG A 165 -1.06 -3.95 -5.82
C ARG A 165 -1.83 -4.24 -7.11
N ASP A 166 -2.17 -3.21 -7.89
CA ASP A 166 -2.91 -3.40 -9.14
C ASP A 166 -2.12 -4.27 -10.14
N ARG A 167 -0.80 -4.07 -10.22
CA ARG A 167 0.10 -4.91 -11.04
C ARG A 167 0.13 -6.37 -10.55
N LEU A 168 0.21 -6.59 -9.24
CA LEU A 168 0.13 -7.94 -8.66
C LEU A 168 -1.21 -8.62 -8.99
N MET A 169 -2.33 -7.89 -8.90
CA MET A 169 -3.64 -8.44 -9.24
C MET A 169 -3.78 -8.79 -10.73
N LYS A 170 -3.17 -8.01 -11.63
CA LYS A 170 -3.10 -8.34 -13.07
C LYS A 170 -2.27 -9.60 -13.32
N GLN A 171 -1.13 -9.75 -12.65
CA GLN A 171 -0.33 -11.00 -12.74
C GLN A 171 -1.10 -12.22 -12.20
N LEU A 172 -1.84 -12.07 -11.10
CA LEU A 172 -2.69 -13.13 -10.59
C LEU A 172 -3.85 -13.48 -11.54
N HIS A 173 -4.39 -12.48 -12.26
CA HIS A 173 -5.42 -12.72 -13.29
C HIS A 173 -4.91 -13.61 -14.42
N GLU A 174 -3.66 -13.48 -14.85
CA GLU A 174 -3.07 -14.33 -15.90
C GLU A 174 -3.15 -15.82 -15.52
N ALA A 175 -2.93 -16.15 -14.23
CA ALA A 175 -3.03 -17.50 -13.72
C ALA A 175 -4.47 -17.94 -13.38
N PHE A 176 -5.35 -17.01 -13.05
CA PHE A 176 -6.71 -17.24 -12.60
C PHE A 176 -7.72 -16.31 -13.31
N PRO A 177 -7.90 -16.41 -14.64
CA PRO A 177 -8.64 -15.42 -15.44
C PRO A 177 -10.14 -15.35 -15.13
N HIS A 178 -10.72 -16.41 -14.55
CA HIS A 178 -12.16 -16.51 -14.31
C HIS A 178 -12.71 -15.51 -13.27
N TYR A 179 -11.83 -14.92 -12.42
CA TYR A 179 -12.25 -14.04 -11.33
C TYR A 179 -12.25 -12.55 -11.69
N GLY A 180 -11.79 -12.17 -12.89
CA GLY A 180 -11.77 -10.77 -13.37
C GLY A 180 -10.84 -9.85 -12.57
N TRP A 181 -9.75 -10.38 -11.98
CA TRP A 181 -8.89 -9.62 -11.08
C TRP A 181 -8.08 -8.50 -11.75
N ASP A 182 -7.95 -8.52 -13.06
CA ASP A 182 -7.32 -7.47 -13.87
C ASP A 182 -8.08 -6.14 -13.81
N HIS A 183 -9.41 -6.18 -13.66
CA HIS A 183 -10.27 -4.99 -13.61
C HIS A 183 -10.98 -4.82 -12.27
N ASN A 184 -11.40 -5.89 -11.58
CA ASN A 184 -12.03 -5.76 -10.28
C ASN A 184 -11.05 -5.74 -9.10
N ALA A 185 -9.74 -5.96 -9.35
CA ALA A 185 -8.68 -5.96 -8.35
C ALA A 185 -8.98 -6.82 -7.10
N GLY A 186 -9.77 -7.89 -7.25
CA GLY A 186 -10.16 -8.81 -6.19
C GLY A 186 -11.31 -8.30 -5.30
N TYR A 187 -11.96 -7.19 -5.63
CA TYR A 187 -13.14 -6.71 -4.89
C TYR A 187 -14.36 -7.61 -5.12
N PRO A 188 -15.35 -7.61 -4.19
CA PRO A 188 -16.54 -8.46 -4.24
C PRO A 188 -17.56 -7.96 -5.28
N THR A 189 -17.18 -7.90 -6.56
CA THR A 189 -18.11 -7.64 -7.66
C THR A 189 -19.02 -8.85 -7.88
N GLN A 190 -20.16 -8.65 -8.56
CA GLN A 190 -21.06 -9.75 -8.91
C GLN A 190 -20.33 -10.84 -9.71
N GLU A 191 -19.48 -10.44 -10.64
CA GLU A 191 -18.63 -11.34 -11.42
C GLU A 191 -17.72 -12.18 -10.53
N HIS A 192 -16.98 -11.54 -9.58
CA HIS A 192 -16.08 -12.25 -8.68
C HIS A 192 -16.83 -13.24 -7.78
N ILE A 193 -18.00 -12.85 -7.25
CA ILE A 193 -18.84 -13.74 -6.44
C ILE A 193 -19.40 -14.91 -7.27
N ALA A 194 -19.85 -14.66 -8.51
CA ALA A 194 -20.30 -15.71 -9.41
C ALA A 194 -19.16 -16.70 -9.75
N ALA A 195 -17.96 -16.17 -10.01
CA ALA A 195 -16.77 -16.98 -10.27
C ALA A 195 -16.40 -17.89 -9.07
N LEU A 196 -16.54 -17.39 -7.83
CA LEU A 196 -16.36 -18.21 -6.63
C LEU A 196 -17.32 -19.40 -6.59
N THR A 197 -18.58 -19.19 -6.99
CA THR A 197 -19.58 -20.26 -7.01
C THR A 197 -19.27 -21.33 -8.05
N VAL A 198 -18.77 -20.94 -9.22
CA VAL A 198 -18.50 -21.85 -10.34
C VAL A 198 -17.13 -22.53 -10.26
N HIS A 199 -16.09 -21.79 -9.88
CA HIS A 199 -14.70 -22.22 -9.93
C HIS A 199 -14.08 -22.48 -8.54
N GLY A 200 -14.85 -22.20 -7.46
CA GLY A 200 -14.35 -22.36 -6.09
C GLY A 200 -13.37 -21.28 -5.65
N ILE A 201 -12.54 -21.60 -4.68
CA ILE A 201 -11.52 -20.70 -4.14
C ILE A 201 -10.12 -21.06 -4.70
N THR A 202 -9.23 -20.06 -4.73
CA THR A 202 -7.80 -20.24 -5.01
C THR A 202 -6.99 -19.97 -3.73
N PRO A 203 -5.68 -20.30 -3.69
CA PRO A 203 -4.81 -19.92 -2.56
C PRO A 203 -4.70 -18.41 -2.32
N HIS A 204 -5.15 -17.59 -3.26
CA HIS A 204 -5.11 -16.13 -3.15
C HIS A 204 -6.39 -15.54 -2.55
N HIS A 205 -7.46 -16.32 -2.36
CA HIS A 205 -8.66 -15.86 -1.67
C HIS A 205 -8.46 -15.81 -0.15
N ARG A 206 -9.01 -14.78 0.46
CA ARG A 206 -8.97 -14.55 1.91
C ARG A 206 -10.10 -15.32 2.58
N GLN A 207 -9.80 -16.48 3.10
CA GLN A 207 -10.79 -17.43 3.64
C GLN A 207 -11.53 -16.89 4.87
N SER A 208 -10.93 -15.96 5.61
CA SER A 208 -11.55 -15.28 6.75
C SER A 208 -12.60 -14.23 6.37
N PHE A 209 -12.65 -13.80 5.10
CA PHE A 209 -13.58 -12.77 4.63
C PHE A 209 -14.97 -13.39 4.36
N ALA A 210 -16.03 -12.69 4.82
CA ALA A 210 -17.38 -13.25 4.88
C ALA A 210 -17.88 -13.96 3.59
N PRO A 211 -17.78 -13.39 2.38
CA PRO A 211 -18.24 -14.08 1.17
C PRO A 211 -17.49 -15.37 0.87
N VAL A 212 -16.15 -15.37 1.05
CA VAL A 212 -15.30 -16.55 0.81
C VAL A 212 -15.56 -17.62 1.87
N LYS A 213 -15.65 -17.22 3.14
CA LYS A 213 -15.98 -18.12 4.25
C LYS A 213 -17.35 -18.79 4.08
N ALA A 214 -18.35 -18.03 3.64
CA ALA A 214 -19.68 -18.57 3.39
C ALA A 214 -19.66 -19.63 2.28
N HIS A 215 -18.93 -19.38 1.20
CA HIS A 215 -18.77 -20.34 0.11
C HIS A 215 -18.08 -21.65 0.60
N ILE A 216 -17.01 -21.57 1.38
CA ILE A 216 -16.33 -22.74 1.93
C ILE A 216 -17.29 -23.59 2.77
N LEU A 217 -18.06 -22.95 3.66
CA LEU A 217 -19.02 -23.65 4.51
C LEU A 217 -20.15 -24.30 3.71
N SER A 218 -20.62 -23.69 2.62
CA SER A 218 -21.67 -24.27 1.77
C SER A 218 -21.17 -25.54 1.07
N VAL A 219 -19.92 -25.56 0.59
CA VAL A 219 -19.32 -26.73 -0.08
C VAL A 219 -19.05 -27.87 0.92
N GLN A 220 -18.71 -27.57 2.17
CA GLN A 220 -18.47 -28.61 3.19
C GLN A 220 -19.74 -29.28 3.69
N ASN A 221 -20.93 -28.64 3.50
CA ASN A 221 -22.23 -29.16 3.95
C ASN A 221 -23.04 -29.80 2.79
N SER A 222 -22.49 -29.86 1.58
CA SER A 222 -23.06 -30.51 0.40
C SER A 222 -22.46 -31.90 0.17
#